data_0fb6a3b7da111b57ab69d7ce460ab6be
#
_entry.id   0fb6a3b7da111b57ab69d7ce460ab6be
#
_cell.length_a   1.000
_cell.length_b   1.000
_cell.length_c   1.000
_cell.angle_alpha   90.00
_cell.angle_beta   90.00
_cell.angle_gamma   90.00
#
_symmetry.space_group_name_H-M   'P 1'
#
loop_
_entity.id
_entity.type
_entity.pdbx_description
1 polymer ?
#
loop_
_entity_poly.entity_id
_entity_poly.type
_entity_poly.pdbx_seq_one_letter_code
_entity_poly.pdbx_strand_id
1 'polypeptide(L)'
;MKKIISVLFVSFLVIILISCSSQNNQTLDGEYYWINENRNERVFTISGNKGTIDSGEADNFDVDQKNKKIELSGSQIVNRTESYTFKDGVFTVDISGTKHDYYLKGSEAYKKALKKYGYD
;
A
#
# COMPACT_ATOMS: atom_id res chain seq x y z
N MET A 1 -27.59 17.76 33.93
CA MET A 1 -26.21 17.34 33.81
C MET A 1 -26.06 15.99 33.16
N LYS A 2 -26.80 14.97 33.60
CA LYS A 2 -26.69 13.63 33.00
C LYS A 2 -27.05 13.61 31.52
N LYS A 3 -28.04 14.37 31.08
CA LYS A 3 -28.47 14.47 29.70
C LYS A 3 -27.38 15.05 28.78
N ILE A 4 -26.66 16.05 29.30
CA ILE A 4 -25.57 16.70 28.55
C ILE A 4 -24.43 15.72 28.32
N ILE A 5 -24.10 14.91 29.33
CA ILE A 5 -23.04 13.90 29.23
C ILE A 5 -23.39 12.84 28.18
N SER A 6 -24.67 12.41 28.17
CA SER A 6 -25.14 11.43 27.18
C SER A 6 -25.04 11.97 25.76
N VAL A 7 -25.41 13.22 25.55
CA VAL A 7 -25.32 13.84 24.22
C VAL A 7 -23.88 13.93 23.76
N LEU A 8 -22.96 14.32 24.64
CA LEU A 8 -21.54 14.38 24.30
C LEU A 8 -20.99 13.02 23.96
N PHE A 9 -21.41 11.98 24.68
CA PHE A 9 -20.96 10.61 24.42
C PHE A 9 -21.43 10.12 23.06
N VAL A 10 -22.68 10.39 22.69
CA VAL A 10 -23.22 10.02 21.39
C VAL A 10 -22.49 10.76 20.27
N SER A 11 -22.21 12.04 20.45
CA SER A 11 -21.46 12.83 19.49
C SER A 11 -20.06 12.26 19.25
N PHE A 12 -19.42 11.83 20.32
CA PHE A 12 -18.09 11.23 20.23
C PHE A 12 -18.12 9.92 19.43
N LEU A 13 -19.13 9.08 19.65
CA LEU A 13 -19.29 7.84 18.91
C LEU A 13 -19.50 8.10 17.41
N VAL A 14 -20.25 9.11 17.06
CA VAL A 14 -20.47 9.48 15.66
C VAL A 14 -19.15 9.87 14.99
N ILE A 15 -18.32 10.63 15.69
CA ILE A 15 -17.00 11.01 15.18
C ILE A 15 -16.13 9.78 14.90
N ILE A 16 -16.15 8.79 15.81
CA ILE A 16 -15.40 7.56 15.63
C ILE A 16 -15.88 6.80 14.38
N LEU A 17 -17.19 6.72 14.18
CA LEU A 17 -17.76 6.06 13.00
C LEU A 17 -17.35 6.75 11.70
N ILE A 18 -17.32 8.07 11.69
CA ILE A 18 -16.87 8.83 10.52
C ILE A 18 -15.40 8.54 10.23
N SER A 19 -14.57 8.47 11.26
CA SER A 19 -13.16 8.12 11.09
C SER A 19 -12.98 6.73 10.50
N CYS A 20 -13.78 5.76 10.96
CA CYS A 20 -13.73 4.42 10.42
C CYS A 20 -14.13 4.36 8.95
N SER A 21 -15.17 5.10 8.56
CA SER A 21 -15.59 5.10 7.17
C SER A 21 -14.56 5.77 6.25
N SER A 22 -13.79 6.73 6.75
CA SER A 22 -12.75 7.37 5.97
C SER A 22 -11.57 6.44 5.68
N GLN A 23 -11.40 5.39 6.46
CA GLN A 23 -10.36 4.38 6.22
C GLN A 23 -10.61 3.56 4.95
N ASN A 24 -11.84 3.53 4.43
CA ASN A 24 -12.15 2.85 3.19
C ASN A 24 -11.51 3.50 1.98
N ASN A 25 -11.04 4.73 2.11
CA ASN A 25 -10.36 5.48 1.06
C ASN A 25 -8.88 5.62 1.39
N GLN A 26 -8.24 4.53 1.78
CA GLN A 26 -6.81 4.54 2.08
C GLN A 26 -6.01 4.97 0.87
N THR A 27 -5.07 5.89 1.10
CA THR A 27 -4.10 6.22 0.07
C THR A 27 -3.06 5.13 0.00
N LEU A 28 -2.62 4.83 -1.22
CA LEU A 28 -1.53 3.90 -1.46
C LEU A 28 -0.20 4.63 -1.61
N ASP A 29 -0.21 5.95 -1.50
CA ASP A 29 0.99 6.78 -1.73
C ASP A 29 2.15 6.40 -0.84
N GLY A 30 3.33 6.35 -1.43
CA GLY A 30 4.55 6.10 -0.70
C GLY A 30 5.53 5.24 -1.47
N GLU A 31 6.62 4.92 -0.80
CA GLU A 31 7.69 4.09 -1.35
C GLU A 31 7.54 2.67 -0.87
N TYR A 32 7.73 1.71 -1.78
CA TYR A 32 7.55 0.30 -1.48
C TYR A 32 8.85 -0.46 -1.66
N TYR A 33 9.19 -1.27 -0.67
CA TYR A 33 10.47 -1.97 -0.57
C TYR A 33 10.30 -3.47 -0.62
N TRP A 34 11.22 -4.12 -1.32
CA TRP A 34 11.36 -5.57 -1.31
C TRP A 34 12.43 -5.91 -0.27
N ILE A 35 12.01 -6.57 0.81
CA ILE A 35 12.88 -6.87 1.94
C ILE A 35 12.91 -8.37 2.19
N ASN A 36 14.11 -8.95 2.14
CA ASN A 36 14.34 -10.35 2.52
C ASN A 36 15.80 -10.47 2.98
N GLU A 37 16.27 -11.70 3.12
CA GLU A 37 17.63 -11.97 3.62
C GLU A 37 18.71 -11.28 2.80
N ASN A 38 18.47 -11.14 1.50
CA ASN A 38 19.47 -10.64 0.56
C ASN A 38 19.15 -9.27 -0.03
N ARG A 39 18.00 -8.72 0.29
CA ARG A 39 17.51 -7.49 -0.35
C ARG A 39 16.85 -6.55 0.65
N ASN A 40 17.14 -5.29 0.48
CA ASN A 40 16.42 -4.19 1.11
C ASN A 40 16.49 -3.05 0.10
N GLU A 41 15.58 -3.08 -0.88
CA GLU A 41 15.62 -2.11 -1.98
C GLU A 41 14.23 -1.58 -2.30
N ARG A 42 14.19 -0.31 -2.65
CA ARG A 42 12.95 0.29 -3.14
C ARG A 42 12.68 -0.23 -4.56
N VAL A 43 11.46 -0.73 -4.76
CA VAL A 43 11.06 -1.30 -6.04
C VAL A 43 10.17 -0.34 -6.81
N PHE A 44 9.23 0.30 -6.11
CA PHE A 44 8.34 1.27 -6.77
C PHE A 44 7.83 2.30 -5.79
N THR A 45 7.31 3.38 -6.34
CA THR A 45 6.70 4.48 -5.60
C THR A 45 5.32 4.74 -6.18
N ILE A 46 4.32 4.92 -5.33
CA ILE A 46 2.96 5.25 -5.78
C ILE A 46 2.65 6.68 -5.41
N SER A 47 2.09 7.41 -6.38
CA SER A 47 1.59 8.77 -6.18
C SER A 47 0.22 8.87 -6.88
N GLY A 48 -0.84 9.05 -6.09
CA GLY A 48 -2.19 9.01 -6.61
C GLY A 48 -2.54 7.62 -7.10
N ASN A 49 -2.89 7.50 -8.38
CA ASN A 49 -3.21 6.22 -9.02
C ASN A 49 -2.10 5.75 -9.96
N LYS A 50 -0.88 6.26 -9.78
CA LYS A 50 0.24 5.90 -10.65
C LYS A 50 1.41 5.40 -9.84
N GLY A 51 2.02 4.30 -10.31
CA GLY A 51 3.24 3.76 -9.75
C GLY A 51 4.40 3.94 -10.71
N THR A 52 5.57 4.29 -10.17
CA THR A 52 6.82 4.38 -10.91
C THR A 52 7.74 3.27 -10.42
N ILE A 53 8.22 2.44 -11.34
CA ILE A 53 9.05 1.27 -11.01
C ILE A 53 10.52 1.64 -11.18
N ASP A 54 11.32 1.35 -10.15
CA ASP A 54 12.74 1.73 -10.14
C ASP A 54 13.62 0.77 -10.94
N SER A 55 13.22 -0.50 -11.04
CA SER A 55 14.01 -1.50 -11.76
C SER A 55 13.12 -2.59 -12.30
N GLY A 56 13.50 -3.17 -13.45
CA GLY A 56 12.76 -4.22 -14.13
C GLY A 56 12.39 -3.83 -15.55
N GLU A 57 11.65 -4.69 -16.22
CA GLU A 57 11.24 -4.44 -17.60
C GLU A 57 10.08 -3.44 -17.68
N ALA A 58 9.19 -3.46 -16.72
CA ALA A 58 8.10 -2.48 -16.62
C ALA A 58 8.63 -1.17 -16.05
N ASP A 59 8.15 -0.06 -16.57
CA ASP A 59 8.57 1.27 -16.14
C ASP A 59 7.60 1.91 -15.15
N ASN A 60 6.30 1.61 -15.31
CA ASN A 60 5.26 2.21 -14.47
C ASN A 60 4.00 1.37 -14.49
N PHE A 61 3.03 1.74 -13.66
CA PHE A 61 1.72 1.11 -13.66
C PHE A 61 0.63 2.10 -13.24
N ASP A 62 -0.59 1.83 -13.69
CA ASP A 62 -1.78 2.54 -13.26
C ASP A 62 -2.53 1.68 -12.26
N VAL A 63 -3.08 2.30 -11.22
CA VAL A 63 -3.79 1.59 -10.15
C VAL A 63 -5.30 1.76 -10.30
N ASP A 64 -6.01 0.65 -10.31
CA ASP A 64 -7.46 0.60 -10.25
C ASP A 64 -7.85 0.09 -8.85
N GLN A 65 -8.08 1.00 -7.92
CA GLN A 65 -8.39 0.63 -6.55
C GLN A 65 -9.74 -0.04 -6.41
N LYS A 66 -10.67 0.28 -7.27
CA LYS A 66 -12.01 -0.29 -7.22
C LYS A 66 -11.97 -1.79 -7.48
N ASN A 67 -11.21 -2.22 -8.46
CA ASN A 67 -11.12 -3.62 -8.88
C ASN A 67 -9.87 -4.32 -8.34
N LYS A 68 -9.04 -3.62 -7.57
CA LYS A 68 -7.79 -4.16 -7.00
C LYS A 68 -6.87 -4.71 -8.08
N LYS A 69 -6.61 -3.90 -9.10
CA LYS A 69 -5.76 -4.27 -10.22
C LYS A 69 -4.79 -3.15 -10.56
N ILE A 70 -3.67 -3.53 -11.15
CA ILE A 70 -2.73 -2.57 -11.74
C ILE A 70 -2.53 -2.94 -13.21
N GLU A 71 -2.27 -1.94 -14.04
CA GLU A 71 -1.88 -2.14 -15.42
C GLU A 71 -0.42 -1.72 -15.58
N LEU A 72 0.43 -2.69 -15.85
CA LEU A 72 1.86 -2.48 -16.03
C LEU A 72 2.15 -2.04 -17.45
N SER A 73 3.05 -1.09 -17.61
CA SER A 73 3.46 -0.57 -18.90
C SER A 73 4.94 -0.22 -18.92
N GLY A 74 5.52 -0.14 -20.13
CA GLY A 74 6.90 0.20 -20.31
C GLY A 74 7.32 0.00 -21.76
N SER A 75 8.50 0.50 -22.12
CA SER A 75 9.01 0.42 -23.49
C SER A 75 9.40 -1.00 -23.88
N GLN A 76 9.67 -1.88 -22.91
CA GLN A 76 10.16 -3.23 -23.15
C GLN A 76 9.14 -4.33 -22.92
N ILE A 77 7.89 -3.97 -22.58
CA ILE A 77 6.86 -4.95 -22.32
C ILE A 77 5.58 -4.61 -23.06
N VAL A 78 4.75 -5.63 -23.30
CA VAL A 78 3.35 -5.44 -23.67
C VAL A 78 2.59 -5.17 -22.38
N ASN A 79 1.69 -4.19 -22.39
CA ASN A 79 0.88 -3.87 -21.21
C ASN A 79 0.17 -5.12 -20.70
N ARG A 80 0.20 -5.30 -19.39
CA ARG A 80 -0.51 -6.41 -18.75
C ARG A 80 -1.14 -5.96 -17.45
N THR A 81 -2.21 -6.64 -17.08
CA THR A 81 -2.98 -6.35 -15.88
C THR A 81 -2.71 -7.43 -14.84
N GLU A 82 -2.43 -7.01 -13.60
CA GLU A 82 -2.23 -7.91 -12.48
C GLU A 82 -3.12 -7.51 -11.31
N SER A 83 -3.61 -8.50 -10.59
CA SER A 83 -4.37 -8.26 -9.36
C SER A 83 -3.40 -8.01 -8.22
N TYR A 84 -3.80 -7.15 -7.27
CA TYR A 84 -2.99 -6.89 -6.09
C TYR A 84 -3.84 -6.96 -4.83
N THR A 85 -3.18 -7.08 -3.70
CA THR A 85 -3.79 -6.88 -2.39
C THR A 85 -2.95 -5.86 -1.63
N PHE A 86 -3.61 -5.07 -0.81
CA PHE A 86 -2.93 -4.12 0.08
C PHE A 86 -3.58 -4.21 1.44
N LYS A 87 -2.78 -4.59 2.44
CA LYS A 87 -3.27 -4.71 3.80
C LYS A 87 -2.14 -4.38 4.77
N ASP A 88 -2.43 -3.46 5.71
CA ASP A 88 -1.50 -3.13 6.80
C ASP A 88 -0.09 -2.77 6.32
N GLY A 89 -0.01 -2.04 5.21
CA GLY A 89 1.26 -1.59 4.66
C GLY A 89 1.96 -2.60 3.76
N VAL A 90 1.34 -3.75 3.49
CA VAL A 90 1.90 -4.76 2.60
C VAL A 90 1.15 -4.78 1.28
N PHE A 91 1.85 -4.48 0.19
CA PHE A 91 1.32 -4.49 -1.16
C PHE A 91 1.83 -5.76 -1.85
N THR A 92 0.93 -6.69 -2.13
CA THR A 92 1.29 -7.98 -2.73
C THR A 92 0.86 -7.99 -4.19
N VAL A 93 1.80 -8.18 -5.09
CA VAL A 93 1.56 -8.10 -6.53
C VAL A 93 2.69 -8.79 -7.31
N ASP A 94 2.37 -9.20 -8.54
CA ASP A 94 3.35 -9.71 -9.49
C ASP A 94 3.75 -8.59 -10.45
N ILE A 95 4.95 -8.07 -10.29
CA ILE A 95 5.50 -7.04 -11.18
C ILE A 95 6.48 -7.64 -12.18
N SER A 96 7.25 -8.64 -11.75
CA SER A 96 8.39 -9.14 -12.52
C SER A 96 8.29 -10.62 -12.90
N GLY A 97 7.10 -11.21 -12.85
CA GLY A 97 6.89 -12.62 -13.17
C GLY A 97 6.64 -13.49 -11.96
N THR A 98 6.81 -12.97 -10.75
CA THR A 98 6.55 -13.68 -9.51
C THR A 98 5.87 -12.73 -8.54
N LYS A 99 4.89 -13.24 -7.80
CA LYS A 99 4.18 -12.45 -6.79
C LYS A 99 5.06 -12.28 -5.55
N HIS A 100 5.23 -11.03 -5.13
CA HIS A 100 6.01 -10.67 -3.93
C HIS A 100 5.24 -9.73 -3.04
N ASP A 101 5.64 -9.69 -1.76
CA ASP A 101 5.18 -8.71 -0.80
C ASP A 101 6.13 -7.51 -0.83
N TYR A 102 5.57 -6.32 -0.99
CA TYR A 102 6.33 -5.07 -0.93
C TYR A 102 5.84 -4.26 0.25
N TYR A 103 6.78 -3.69 1.01
CA TYR A 103 6.49 -3.04 2.28
C TYR A 103 6.50 -1.53 2.14
N LEU A 104 5.41 -0.90 2.55
CA LEU A 104 5.28 0.56 2.53
C LEU A 104 6.20 1.16 3.58
N LYS A 105 7.15 2.00 3.16
CA LYS A 105 8.09 2.67 4.04
C LYS A 105 7.36 3.45 5.13
N GLY A 106 7.76 3.25 6.37
CA GLY A 106 7.13 3.89 7.52
C GLY A 106 6.00 3.10 8.16
N SER A 107 5.54 2.03 7.53
CA SER A 107 4.49 1.18 8.11
C SER A 107 5.07 0.24 9.16
N GLU A 108 4.19 -0.31 10.00
CA GLU A 108 4.62 -1.31 10.99
C GLU A 108 5.17 -2.57 10.33
N ALA A 109 4.56 -2.99 9.22
CA ALA A 109 5.03 -4.15 8.46
C ALA A 109 6.45 -3.93 7.93
N TYR A 110 6.75 -2.73 7.45
CA TYR A 110 8.07 -2.35 6.98
C TYR A 110 9.09 -2.44 8.13
N LYS A 111 8.76 -1.88 9.28
CA LYS A 111 9.64 -1.92 10.47
C LYS A 111 9.89 -3.35 10.93
N LYS A 112 8.85 -4.18 10.94
CA LYS A 112 8.98 -5.59 11.33
C LYS A 112 9.85 -6.36 10.34
N ALA A 113 9.72 -6.09 9.04
CA ALA A 113 10.53 -6.74 8.03
C ALA A 113 12.00 -6.35 8.17
N LEU A 114 12.30 -5.06 8.40
CA LEU A 114 13.67 -4.62 8.64
C LEU A 114 14.29 -5.33 9.83
N LYS A 115 13.54 -5.42 10.92
CA LYS A 115 14.01 -6.10 12.13
C LYS A 115 14.22 -7.59 11.91
N LYS A 116 13.26 -8.23 11.23
CA LYS A 116 13.31 -9.67 10.97
C LYS A 116 14.56 -10.06 10.17
N TYR A 117 14.95 -9.24 9.22
CA TYR A 117 16.07 -9.55 8.32
C TYR A 117 17.36 -8.80 8.67
N GLY A 118 17.39 -8.08 9.80
CA GLY A 118 18.61 -7.49 10.31
C GLY A 118 19.05 -6.19 9.66
N TYR A 119 18.13 -5.43 9.12
CA TYR A 119 18.43 -4.14 8.48
C TYR A 119 18.17 -2.93 9.36
N ASP A 120 17.62 -3.10 10.54
CA ASP A 120 17.32 -1.97 11.44
C ASP A 120 18.49 -1.59 12.33
#